data_e90fe7abaec93b655e6d90b33d386545
#
_entry.id   e90fe7abaec93b655e6d90b33d386545
#
_cell.length_a   1.000
_cell.length_b   1.000
_cell.length_c   1.000
_cell.angle_alpha   90.00
_cell.angle_beta   90.00
_cell.angle_gamma   90.00
#
_symmetry.space_group_name_H-M   'P 1'
#
loop_
_entity.id
_entity.type
_entity.pdbx_description
1 polymer ?
#
loop_
_entity_poly.entity_id
_entity_poly.type
_entity_poly.pdbx_seq_one_letter_code
_entity_poly.pdbx_strand_id
1 'polypeptide(L)'
;AIYETVKERYDLLGKQVIIFAGQGNNGGDGFVAARLFAEEVPVVVLFFGDVEKLSEEAELNYNKIKDTVPILDIRTKEDLANVHFQKRLKFIFIDALLGTGIKGDAKEPICYGIDLFNSEGAIKVAVDLPSGMDPDTGESGEKVCDFDMIVCFHDLKKGLEKFKDKTVVVGIGIPDSDV
;
A
#
# COMPACT_ATOMS: atom_id res chain seq x y z
N ALA A 1 5.26 -12.28 -0.47
CA ALA A 1 5.38 -11.58 0.82
C ALA A 1 4.04 -10.95 1.22
N ILE A 2 3.62 -9.75 0.72
CA ILE A 2 2.40 -9.03 1.17
C ILE A 2 1.17 -9.94 1.15
N TYR A 3 0.84 -10.54 -0.01
CA TYR A 3 -0.29 -11.43 -0.18
C TYR A 3 -0.28 -12.59 0.82
N GLU A 4 0.83 -13.31 0.96
CA GLU A 4 0.95 -14.44 1.88
C GLU A 4 0.73 -14.01 3.34
N THR A 5 1.40 -12.92 3.76
CA THR A 5 1.29 -12.41 5.13
C THR A 5 -0.15 -11.99 5.46
N VAL A 6 -0.83 -11.31 4.52
CA VAL A 6 -2.23 -10.91 4.72
C VAL A 6 -3.14 -12.13 4.79
N LYS A 7 -2.94 -13.10 3.90
CA LYS A 7 -3.74 -14.34 3.84
C LYS A 7 -3.57 -15.22 5.09
N GLU A 8 -2.37 -15.27 5.66
CA GLU A 8 -2.12 -15.97 6.93
C GLU A 8 -2.81 -15.31 8.12
N ARG A 9 -2.95 -13.96 8.09
CA ARG A 9 -3.49 -13.20 9.21
C ARG A 9 -4.98 -12.95 9.14
N TYR A 10 -5.53 -12.84 7.93
CA TYR A 10 -6.93 -12.45 7.69
C TYR A 10 -7.60 -13.39 6.69
N ASP A 11 -8.82 -13.83 7.04
CA ASP A 11 -9.67 -14.53 6.09
C ASP A 11 -10.06 -13.58 4.94
N LEU A 12 -9.81 -14.00 3.71
CA LEU A 12 -10.11 -13.24 2.49
C LEU A 12 -11.56 -13.44 2.00
N LEU A 13 -12.25 -14.49 2.48
CA LEU A 13 -13.58 -14.85 1.98
C LEU A 13 -14.59 -13.72 2.18
N GLY A 14 -15.26 -13.35 1.09
CA GLY A 14 -16.27 -12.29 1.09
C GLY A 14 -15.72 -10.88 1.30
N LYS A 15 -14.41 -10.68 1.14
CA LYS A 15 -13.77 -9.37 1.18
C LYS A 15 -13.33 -8.92 -0.21
N GLN A 16 -13.21 -7.63 -0.38
CA GLN A 16 -12.58 -6.99 -1.52
C GLN A 16 -11.28 -6.33 -1.07
N VAL A 17 -10.22 -6.49 -1.84
CA VAL A 17 -8.93 -5.83 -1.59
C VAL A 17 -8.85 -4.56 -2.42
N ILE A 18 -8.51 -3.46 -1.77
CA ILE A 18 -8.27 -2.17 -2.41
C ILE A 18 -6.80 -1.81 -2.18
N ILE A 19 -6.06 -1.68 -3.26
CA ILE A 19 -4.64 -1.27 -3.22
C ILE A 19 -4.56 0.23 -3.47
N PHE A 20 -4.02 0.97 -2.54
CA PHE A 20 -3.68 2.38 -2.69
C PHE A 20 -2.22 2.47 -3.13
N ALA A 21 -1.97 2.71 -4.40
CA ALA A 21 -0.64 2.66 -4.98
C ALA A 21 -0.14 4.04 -5.41
N GLY A 22 1.11 4.35 -5.08
CA GLY A 22 1.85 5.48 -5.63
C GLY A 22 2.69 5.07 -6.84
N GLN A 23 3.48 6.01 -7.37
CA GLN A 23 4.28 5.80 -8.59
C GLN A 23 5.70 5.23 -8.34
N GLY A 24 6.13 5.12 -7.08
CA GLY A 24 7.43 4.60 -6.69
C GLY A 24 7.44 3.07 -6.51
N ASN A 25 8.57 2.54 -6.02
CA ASN A 25 8.77 1.10 -5.80
C ASN A 25 7.74 0.49 -4.85
N ASN A 26 7.30 1.23 -3.81
CA ASN A 26 6.24 0.76 -2.92
C ASN A 26 4.92 0.52 -3.68
N GLY A 27 4.57 1.41 -4.62
CA GLY A 27 3.44 1.20 -5.54
C GLY A 27 3.64 -0.03 -6.41
N GLY A 28 4.87 -0.28 -6.87
CA GLY A 28 5.25 -1.49 -7.59
C GLY A 28 4.98 -2.77 -6.79
N ASP A 29 5.32 -2.77 -5.50
CA ASP A 29 4.99 -3.87 -4.58
C ASP A 29 3.48 -4.02 -4.41
N GLY A 30 2.74 -2.92 -4.39
CA GLY A 30 1.28 -2.89 -4.41
C GLY A 30 0.71 -3.55 -5.68
N PHE A 31 1.28 -3.30 -6.86
CA PHE A 31 0.87 -3.94 -8.11
C PHE A 31 1.13 -5.45 -8.11
N VAL A 32 2.26 -5.89 -7.54
CA VAL A 32 2.53 -7.33 -7.34
C VAL A 32 1.48 -7.95 -6.43
N ALA A 33 1.16 -7.29 -5.31
CA ALA A 33 0.13 -7.76 -4.40
C ALA A 33 -1.24 -7.81 -5.07
N ALA A 34 -1.62 -6.79 -5.85
CA ALA A 34 -2.88 -6.75 -6.61
C ALA A 34 -3.04 -7.96 -7.52
N ARG A 35 -1.98 -8.32 -8.25
CA ARG A 35 -1.98 -9.49 -9.14
C ARG A 35 -2.25 -10.79 -8.40
N LEU A 36 -1.61 -10.98 -7.25
CA LEU A 36 -1.76 -12.22 -6.47
C LEU A 36 -3.12 -12.30 -5.77
N PHE A 37 -3.60 -11.20 -5.19
CA PHE A 37 -4.94 -11.17 -4.60
C PHE A 37 -6.04 -11.41 -5.64
N ALA A 38 -5.88 -10.91 -6.87
CA ALA A 38 -6.88 -11.05 -7.92
C ALA A 38 -7.12 -12.51 -8.37
N GLU A 39 -6.24 -13.44 -8.00
CA GLU A 39 -6.44 -14.87 -8.24
C GLU A 39 -7.52 -15.46 -7.30
N GLU A 40 -7.82 -14.83 -6.15
CA GLU A 40 -8.73 -15.38 -5.14
C GLU A 40 -9.91 -14.47 -4.80
N VAL A 41 -9.73 -13.14 -4.86
CA VAL A 41 -10.74 -12.16 -4.42
C VAL A 41 -10.84 -10.99 -5.38
N PRO A 42 -11.95 -10.25 -5.38
CA PRO A 42 -12.05 -9.01 -6.14
C PRO A 42 -11.00 -7.98 -5.66
N VAL A 43 -10.28 -7.40 -6.61
CA VAL A 43 -9.25 -6.37 -6.36
C VAL A 43 -9.55 -5.14 -7.18
N VAL A 44 -9.29 -3.96 -6.61
CA VAL A 44 -9.22 -2.69 -7.32
C VAL A 44 -7.97 -1.96 -6.89
N VAL A 45 -7.27 -1.35 -7.82
CA VAL A 45 -6.14 -0.45 -7.55
C VAL A 45 -6.62 0.98 -7.68
N LEU A 46 -6.42 1.79 -6.64
CA LEU A 46 -6.51 3.24 -6.70
C LEU A 46 -5.09 3.76 -6.88
N PHE A 47 -4.79 4.29 -8.05
CA PHE A 47 -3.45 4.74 -8.41
C PHE A 47 -3.33 6.25 -8.23
N PHE A 48 -2.49 6.67 -7.30
CA PHE A 48 -2.22 8.06 -6.94
C PHE A 48 -0.86 8.49 -7.49
N GLY A 49 -0.79 8.72 -8.78
CA GLY A 49 0.47 9.07 -9.44
C GLY A 49 0.30 9.36 -10.92
N ASP A 50 1.41 9.37 -11.60
CA ASP A 50 1.51 9.57 -13.04
C ASP A 50 2.18 8.33 -13.66
N VAL A 51 1.49 7.66 -14.58
CA VAL A 51 2.00 6.45 -15.25
C VAL A 51 3.33 6.72 -15.96
N GLU A 52 3.51 7.95 -16.47
CA GLU A 52 4.75 8.36 -17.16
C GLU A 52 5.94 8.55 -16.18
N LYS A 53 5.67 8.53 -14.86
CA LYS A 53 6.67 8.74 -13.81
C LYS A 53 6.85 7.51 -12.90
N LEU A 54 6.33 6.38 -13.31
CA LEU A 54 6.56 5.12 -12.61
C LEU A 54 8.06 4.83 -12.53
N SER A 55 8.52 4.30 -11.39
CA SER A 55 9.84 3.69 -11.34
C SER A 55 9.89 2.48 -12.28
N GLU A 56 11.08 2.09 -12.73
CA GLU A 56 11.24 0.99 -13.69
C GLU A 56 10.58 -0.30 -13.20
N GLU A 57 10.75 -0.64 -11.91
CA GLU A 57 10.14 -1.80 -11.30
C GLU A 57 8.62 -1.66 -11.18
N ALA A 58 8.12 -0.47 -10.85
CA ALA A 58 6.69 -0.21 -10.77
C ALA A 58 6.04 -0.29 -12.15
N GLU A 59 6.67 0.25 -13.19
CA GLU A 59 6.18 0.17 -14.57
C GLU A 59 6.08 -1.28 -15.05
N LEU A 60 7.12 -2.09 -14.78
CA LEU A 60 7.11 -3.51 -15.10
C LEU A 60 5.90 -4.24 -14.48
N ASN A 61 5.60 -3.96 -13.21
CA ASN A 61 4.51 -4.61 -12.50
C ASN A 61 3.14 -4.02 -12.85
N TYR A 62 3.05 -2.72 -13.11
CA TYR A 62 1.85 -2.07 -13.66
C TYR A 62 1.43 -2.70 -14.99
N ASN A 63 2.38 -2.88 -15.90
CA ASN A 63 2.13 -3.50 -17.21
C ASN A 63 1.62 -4.95 -17.12
N LYS A 64 1.91 -5.67 -16.03
CA LYS A 64 1.40 -7.03 -15.81
C LYS A 64 -0.06 -7.08 -15.35
N ILE A 65 -0.61 -5.98 -14.83
CA ILE A 65 -1.95 -5.96 -14.24
C ILE A 65 -2.95 -5.04 -14.96
N LYS A 66 -2.49 -4.07 -15.73
CA LYS A 66 -3.32 -3.02 -16.35
C LYS A 66 -4.51 -3.52 -17.18
N ASP A 67 -4.38 -4.73 -17.75
CA ASP A 67 -5.42 -5.33 -18.59
C ASP A 67 -6.29 -6.36 -17.83
N THR A 68 -5.93 -6.68 -16.57
CA THR A 68 -6.58 -7.76 -15.81
C THR A 68 -7.16 -7.32 -14.46
N VAL A 69 -6.62 -6.25 -13.89
CA VAL A 69 -7.08 -5.69 -12.61
C VAL A 69 -7.63 -4.29 -12.86
N PRO A 70 -8.83 -3.95 -12.37
CA PRO A 70 -9.34 -2.58 -12.45
C PRO A 70 -8.40 -1.60 -11.76
N ILE A 71 -7.94 -0.57 -12.50
CA ILE A 71 -7.12 0.52 -11.99
C ILE A 71 -7.88 1.82 -12.19
N LEU A 72 -8.03 2.60 -11.13
CA LEU A 72 -8.61 3.93 -11.15
C LEU A 72 -7.50 4.96 -10.90
N ASP A 73 -7.23 5.79 -11.91
CA ASP A 73 -6.25 6.87 -11.79
C ASP A 73 -6.85 8.03 -10.98
N ILE A 74 -6.20 8.39 -9.90
CA ILE A 74 -6.58 9.49 -9.02
C ILE A 74 -5.47 10.54 -9.06
N ARG A 75 -5.72 11.61 -9.79
CA ARG A 75 -4.77 12.74 -9.94
C ARG A 75 -5.25 14.00 -9.24
N THR A 76 -6.55 14.14 -9.12
CA THR A 76 -7.21 15.29 -8.52
C THR A 76 -8.22 14.86 -7.45
N LYS A 77 -8.68 15.80 -6.65
CA LYS A 77 -9.71 15.53 -5.65
C LYS A 77 -11.06 15.16 -6.30
N GLU A 78 -11.32 15.68 -7.49
CA GLU A 78 -12.55 15.40 -8.25
C GLU A 78 -12.61 13.93 -8.69
N ASP A 79 -11.46 13.30 -8.96
CA ASP A 79 -11.41 11.88 -9.36
C ASP A 79 -11.93 10.97 -8.24
N LEU A 80 -11.80 11.38 -6.99
CA LEU A 80 -12.35 10.64 -5.83
C LEU A 80 -13.87 10.53 -5.86
N ALA A 81 -14.57 11.43 -6.54
CA ALA A 81 -16.03 11.37 -6.68
C ALA A 81 -16.50 10.10 -7.42
N ASN A 82 -15.59 9.45 -8.17
CA ASN A 82 -15.86 8.20 -8.87
C ASN A 82 -15.57 6.95 -8.02
N VAL A 83 -14.98 7.12 -6.83
CA VAL A 83 -14.66 6.02 -5.93
C VAL A 83 -15.82 5.78 -4.97
N HIS A 84 -16.50 4.65 -5.12
CA HIS A 84 -17.64 4.28 -4.30
C HIS A 84 -17.43 2.92 -3.65
N PHE A 85 -17.35 2.90 -2.33
CA PHE A 85 -17.29 1.65 -1.57
C PHE A 85 -18.71 1.14 -1.26
N GLN A 86 -18.98 -0.11 -1.66
CA GLN A 86 -20.26 -0.72 -1.36
C GLN A 86 -20.35 -1.09 0.12
N LYS A 87 -21.25 -0.46 0.89
CA LYS A 87 -21.42 -0.66 2.34
C LYS A 87 -21.67 -2.11 2.78
N ARG A 88 -22.06 -3.00 1.85
CA ARG A 88 -22.29 -4.43 2.13
C ARG A 88 -21.01 -5.26 2.07
N LEU A 89 -19.94 -4.74 1.47
CA LEU A 89 -18.68 -5.43 1.35
C LEU A 89 -17.78 -5.12 2.54
N LYS A 90 -16.96 -6.09 2.91
CA LYS A 90 -15.84 -5.90 3.83
C LYS A 90 -14.58 -5.65 3.02
N PHE A 91 -13.74 -4.77 3.47
CA PHE A 91 -12.55 -4.36 2.74
C PHE A 91 -11.27 -4.69 3.50
N ILE A 92 -10.23 -5.01 2.72
CA ILE A 92 -8.84 -4.95 3.15
C ILE A 92 -8.18 -3.86 2.30
N PHE A 93 -7.69 -2.83 2.95
CA PHE A 93 -6.96 -1.74 2.32
C PHE A 93 -5.46 -1.99 2.46
N ILE A 94 -4.75 -1.87 1.36
CA ILE A 94 -3.30 -2.01 1.30
C ILE A 94 -2.71 -0.64 0.96
N ASP A 95 -1.96 -0.07 1.91
CA ASP A 95 -1.22 1.17 1.72
C ASP A 95 0.12 0.88 1.05
N ALA A 96 0.22 1.19 -0.22
CA ALA A 96 1.42 1.17 -1.04
C ALA A 96 1.64 2.54 -1.72
N LEU A 97 1.22 3.64 -1.07
CA LEU A 97 1.33 5.01 -1.61
C LEU A 97 2.77 5.50 -1.61
N LEU A 98 3.44 5.46 -0.46
CA LEU A 98 4.79 5.95 -0.25
C LEU A 98 5.65 4.88 0.43
N GLY A 99 6.91 4.81 0.06
CA GLY A 99 7.93 4.02 0.75
C GLY A 99 8.90 4.92 1.52
N THR A 100 10.01 4.33 1.97
CA THR A 100 11.04 4.98 2.79
C THR A 100 11.83 6.11 2.10
N GLY A 101 11.70 6.23 0.78
CA GLY A 101 12.46 7.21 -0.02
C GLY A 101 11.93 8.66 0.02
N ILE A 102 10.79 8.91 0.66
CA ILE A 102 10.17 10.23 0.69
C ILE A 102 10.24 10.79 2.10
N LYS A 103 10.82 11.99 2.22
CA LYS A 103 10.88 12.76 3.46
C LYS A 103 9.97 13.98 3.36
N GLY A 104 9.28 14.29 4.47
CA GLY A 104 8.36 15.41 4.58
C GLY A 104 6.91 15.05 4.29
N ASP A 105 6.05 16.07 4.23
CA ASP A 105 4.60 15.87 4.11
C ASP A 105 4.19 15.34 2.74
N ALA A 106 3.17 14.48 2.76
CA ALA A 106 2.58 13.93 1.55
C ALA A 106 1.90 15.03 0.72
N LYS A 107 2.30 15.15 -0.56
CA LYS A 107 1.72 16.11 -1.51
C LYS A 107 0.58 15.48 -2.29
N GLU A 108 -0.16 16.31 -3.02
CA GLU A 108 -1.16 15.86 -3.99
C GLU A 108 -0.52 15.01 -5.10
N PRO A 109 -1.16 13.94 -5.54
CA PRO A 109 -2.47 13.43 -5.08
C PRO A 109 -2.39 12.47 -3.88
N ILE A 110 -1.22 12.14 -3.37
CA ILE A 110 -1.01 11.16 -2.30
C ILE A 110 -1.78 11.52 -1.03
N CYS A 111 -1.79 12.80 -0.64
CA CYS A 111 -2.53 13.24 0.55
C CYS A 111 -4.03 12.93 0.47
N TYR A 112 -4.61 12.95 -0.72
CA TYR A 112 -6.02 12.52 -0.93
C TYR A 112 -6.19 11.02 -0.71
N GLY A 113 -5.19 10.24 -1.13
CA GLY A 113 -5.16 8.80 -0.90
C GLY A 113 -5.13 8.47 0.59
N ILE A 114 -4.29 9.17 1.36
CA ILE A 114 -4.21 8.98 2.83
C ILE A 114 -5.55 9.35 3.49
N ASP A 115 -6.16 10.48 3.11
CA ASP A 115 -7.45 10.90 3.66
C ASP A 115 -8.55 9.85 3.38
N LEU A 116 -8.64 9.35 2.15
CA LEU A 116 -9.60 8.33 1.77
C LEU A 116 -9.33 7.01 2.51
N PHE A 117 -8.07 6.59 2.57
CA PHE A 117 -7.65 5.38 3.28
C PHE A 117 -8.07 5.39 4.75
N ASN A 118 -7.92 6.55 5.40
CA ASN A 118 -8.24 6.69 6.82
C ASN A 118 -9.75 6.85 7.08
N SER A 119 -10.51 7.40 6.13
CA SER A 119 -11.94 7.70 6.31
C SER A 119 -12.83 6.46 6.33
N GLU A 120 -12.39 5.35 5.75
CA GLU A 120 -13.21 4.15 5.56
C GLU A 120 -12.90 3.05 6.59
N GLY A 121 -13.94 2.31 6.96
CA GLY A 121 -13.81 1.13 7.81
C GLY A 121 -13.34 -0.09 7.03
N ALA A 122 -12.07 -0.45 7.19
CA ALA A 122 -11.42 -1.58 6.54
C ALA A 122 -10.36 -2.18 7.47
N ILE A 123 -9.91 -3.40 7.19
CA ILE A 123 -8.64 -3.90 7.69
C ILE A 123 -7.53 -3.15 6.93
N LYS A 124 -6.63 -2.49 7.64
CA LYS A 124 -5.62 -1.59 7.07
C LYS A 124 -4.23 -2.20 7.18
N VAL A 125 -3.58 -2.42 6.06
CA VAL A 125 -2.24 -3.01 5.98
C VAL A 125 -1.29 -2.05 5.27
N ALA A 126 -0.21 -1.67 5.94
CA ALA A 126 0.83 -0.85 5.34
C ALA A 126 1.95 -1.73 4.75
N VAL A 127 2.43 -1.34 3.57
CA VAL A 127 3.55 -1.98 2.88
C VAL A 127 4.84 -1.23 3.21
N ASP A 128 5.79 -1.95 3.78
CA ASP A 128 7.11 -1.51 4.21
C ASP A 128 7.10 -0.46 5.34
N LEU A 129 6.34 0.62 5.18
CA LEU A 129 6.15 1.70 6.15
C LEU A 129 4.78 2.35 5.92
N PRO A 130 4.02 2.72 6.98
CA PRO A 130 2.82 3.54 6.79
C PRO A 130 3.14 4.83 6.05
N SER A 131 2.43 5.11 4.96
CA SER A 131 2.66 6.31 4.15
C SER A 131 2.49 7.58 4.97
N GLY A 132 3.50 8.45 4.94
CA GLY A 132 3.56 9.66 5.75
C GLY A 132 4.26 9.51 7.11
N MET A 133 4.81 8.32 7.41
CA MET A 133 5.64 8.10 8.61
C MET A 133 7.13 8.21 8.26
N ASP A 134 7.92 8.79 9.16
CA ASP A 134 9.37 8.84 9.03
C ASP A 134 9.99 7.49 9.40
N PRO A 135 10.80 6.87 8.52
CA PRO A 135 11.37 5.54 8.75
C PRO A 135 12.40 5.48 9.88
N ASP A 136 13.07 6.60 10.18
CA ASP A 136 14.14 6.67 11.17
C ASP A 136 13.60 6.95 12.57
N THR A 137 12.61 7.83 12.68
CA THR A 137 12.05 8.28 13.97
C THR A 137 10.70 7.65 14.31
N GLY A 138 9.96 7.20 13.31
CA GLY A 138 8.58 6.74 13.44
C GLY A 138 7.59 7.87 13.75
N GLU A 139 8.00 9.12 13.58
CA GLU A 139 7.11 10.27 13.71
C GLU A 139 6.20 10.35 12.48
N SER A 140 4.97 10.79 12.74
CA SER A 140 3.99 11.02 11.68
C SER A 140 4.18 12.41 11.11
N GLY A 141 4.16 12.53 9.78
CA GLY A 141 3.98 13.81 9.11
C GLY A 141 2.59 14.41 9.37
N GLU A 142 2.24 15.45 8.65
CA GLU A 142 0.91 16.08 8.75
C GLU A 142 -0.22 15.08 8.48
N LYS A 143 0.01 14.14 7.55
CA LYS A 143 -0.89 13.03 7.23
C LYS A 143 -0.14 11.72 7.20
N VAL A 144 -0.71 10.69 7.81
CA VAL A 144 -0.18 9.34 7.86
C VAL A 144 -1.29 8.32 7.70
N CYS A 145 -1.04 7.22 7.00
CA CYS A 145 -1.99 6.12 6.93
C CYS A 145 -2.11 5.39 8.28
N ASP A 146 -3.35 5.16 8.72
CA ASP A 146 -3.65 4.24 9.82
C ASP A 146 -3.27 2.81 9.43
N PHE A 147 -3.03 1.96 10.44
CA PHE A 147 -2.71 0.55 10.17
C PHE A 147 -3.13 -0.37 11.31
N ASP A 148 -3.59 -1.55 10.92
CA ASP A 148 -3.77 -2.71 11.81
C ASP A 148 -2.54 -3.61 11.78
N MET A 149 -1.86 -3.66 10.61
CA MET A 149 -0.65 -4.44 10.38
C MET A 149 0.30 -3.71 9.43
N ILE A 150 1.60 -3.91 9.63
CA ILE A 150 2.67 -3.48 8.72
C ILE A 150 3.40 -4.71 8.21
N VAL A 151 3.56 -4.83 6.89
CA VAL A 151 4.43 -5.84 6.25
C VAL A 151 5.73 -5.15 5.87
N CYS A 152 6.75 -5.30 6.70
CA CYS A 152 8.05 -4.65 6.55
C CYS A 152 9.03 -5.57 5.83
N PHE A 153 9.75 -5.05 4.85
CA PHE A 153 10.70 -5.82 4.06
C PHE A 153 12.10 -5.79 4.64
N HIS A 154 12.78 -6.94 4.54
CA HIS A 154 14.15 -7.18 4.93
C HIS A 154 14.37 -7.01 6.43
N ASP A 155 14.40 -5.78 6.95
CA ASP A 155 14.66 -5.46 8.35
C ASP A 155 13.61 -4.53 8.96
N LEU A 156 13.41 -4.66 10.27
CA LEU A 156 12.56 -3.75 11.02
C LEU A 156 13.16 -2.35 10.99
N LYS A 157 12.47 -1.40 10.35
CA LYS A 157 12.90 0.00 10.35
C LYS A 157 12.93 0.54 11.77
N LYS A 158 13.91 1.37 12.08
CA LYS A 158 14.09 1.94 13.41
C LYS A 158 12.84 2.67 13.93
N GLY A 159 12.19 3.41 13.07
CA GLY A 159 10.93 4.09 13.38
C GLY A 159 9.76 3.15 13.70
N LEU A 160 9.84 1.87 13.32
CA LEU A 160 8.81 0.86 13.57
C LEU A 160 8.99 0.08 14.88
N GLU A 161 10.08 0.28 15.63
CA GLU A 161 10.35 -0.45 16.87
C GLU A 161 9.19 -0.36 17.88
N LYS A 162 8.55 0.80 17.97
CA LYS A 162 7.38 1.01 18.84
C LYS A 162 6.11 0.30 18.36
N PHE A 163 6.08 -0.19 17.12
CA PHE A 163 4.96 -0.89 16.50
C PHE A 163 5.29 -2.36 16.17
N LYS A 164 6.34 -2.92 16.77
CA LYS A 164 6.78 -4.30 16.50
C LYS A 164 5.66 -5.34 16.64
N ASP A 165 4.71 -5.14 17.55
CA ASP A 165 3.59 -6.05 17.78
C ASP A 165 2.58 -6.07 16.61
N LYS A 166 2.60 -5.03 15.76
CA LYS A 166 1.79 -4.91 14.55
C LYS A 166 2.62 -5.11 13.28
N THR A 167 3.93 -5.31 13.38
CA THR A 167 4.84 -5.41 12.24
C THR A 167 5.27 -6.86 12.02
N VAL A 168 5.09 -7.33 10.78
CA VAL A 168 5.60 -8.60 10.29
C VAL A 168 6.78 -8.30 9.37
N VAL A 169 7.98 -8.74 9.75
CA VAL A 169 9.17 -8.59 8.91
C VAL A 169 9.28 -9.80 8.00
N VAL A 170 9.38 -9.56 6.69
CA VAL A 170 9.48 -10.61 5.68
C VAL A 170 10.75 -10.45 4.86
N GLY A 171 11.52 -11.53 4.74
CA GLY A 171 12.69 -11.59 3.88
C GLY A 171 12.29 -11.55 2.41
N ILE A 172 12.94 -10.68 1.64
CA ILE A 172 12.71 -10.55 0.18
C ILE A 172 13.87 -11.13 -0.64
N GLY A 173 14.68 -12.02 -0.02
CA GLY A 173 15.78 -12.71 -0.71
C GLY A 173 17.04 -11.86 -0.91
N ILE A 174 17.15 -10.71 -0.26
CA ILE A 174 18.40 -9.95 -0.18
C ILE A 174 19.25 -10.62 0.90
N PRO A 175 20.47 -11.06 0.62
CA PRO A 175 21.37 -11.60 1.65
C PRO A 175 21.61 -10.53 2.71
N ASP A 176 21.63 -10.93 3.98
CA ASP A 176 22.10 -10.05 5.05
C ASP A 176 23.49 -9.56 4.64
N SER A 177 23.67 -8.24 4.54
CA SER A 177 25.01 -7.69 4.34
C SER A 177 25.78 -8.00 5.61
N ASP A 178 26.76 -8.91 5.51
CA ASP A 178 27.70 -9.18 6.57
C ASP A 178 28.23 -7.85 7.12
N VAL A 179 27.94 -7.58 8.39
CA VAL A 179 28.50 -6.47 9.16
C VAL A 179 29.92 -6.81 9.57
#